data_eef37541e11b81340f793249f1b4cddd
#
_entry.id   eef37541e11b81340f793249f1b4cddd
#
_cell.length_a   1.000
_cell.length_b   1.000
_cell.length_c   1.000
_cell.angle_alpha   90.00
_cell.angle_beta   90.00
_cell.angle_gamma   90.00
#
_symmetry.space_group_name_H-M   'P 1'
#
loop_
_entity.id
_entity.type
_entity.pdbx_description
1 polymer ?
#
loop_
_entity_poly.entity_id
_entity_poly.type
_entity_poly.pdbx_seq_one_letter_code
_entity_poly.pdbx_strand_id
1 'polypeptide(L)'
;DHVRRCEKIVNVAGDSVLLIDPANAAKYVSDVTVKVTKAGGKLVRKSVEGALVDVSRYAADEDFMREFAGQYQATVDFVSRKIGRIEETITTKDAYFGPSAFIDLLHQLQLDITGADISFCAPLSFSAEIKKGDIYMSDMFNLYKYENLLYTMKLTGKEIKDFLEMSYALWTNQMKSPDV
;
A
#
# COMPACT_ATOMS: atom_id res chain seq x y z
N ASP A 1 1.03 4.00 -9.00
CA ASP A 1 0.06 2.92 -9.15
C ASP A 1 0.64 1.61 -8.61
N HIS A 2 -0.20 0.58 -8.45
CA HIS A 2 0.22 -0.72 -7.90
C HIS A 2 0.18 -1.85 -8.93
N VAL A 3 -0.25 -1.56 -10.15
CA VAL A 3 -0.41 -2.54 -11.23
C VAL A 3 0.52 -2.20 -12.38
N ARG A 4 1.36 -3.18 -12.76
CA ARG A 4 2.23 -3.05 -13.93
C ARG A 4 1.43 -2.93 -15.21
N ARG A 5 1.81 -1.99 -16.05
CA ARG A 5 1.25 -1.83 -17.41
C ARG A 5 2.35 -1.52 -18.41
N CYS A 6 2.27 -2.12 -19.58
CA CYS A 6 3.09 -1.77 -20.73
C CYS A 6 2.28 -2.13 -21.98
N GLU A 7 1.45 -1.22 -22.42
CA GLU A 7 0.50 -1.44 -23.52
C GLU A 7 0.34 -0.17 -24.35
N LYS A 8 -0.15 -0.33 -25.58
CA LYS A 8 -0.53 0.79 -26.43
C LYS A 8 -2.04 0.96 -26.38
N ILE A 9 -2.47 2.16 -26.06
CA ILE A 9 -3.88 2.55 -26.07
C ILE A 9 -4.14 3.57 -27.18
N VAL A 10 -5.35 3.56 -27.74
CA VAL A 10 -5.78 4.56 -28.73
C VAL A 10 -6.46 5.71 -28.01
N ASN A 11 -5.97 6.93 -28.21
CA ASN A 11 -6.56 8.13 -27.64
C ASN A 11 -7.81 8.57 -28.43
N VAL A 12 -8.48 9.60 -27.94
CA VAL A 12 -9.70 10.15 -28.59
C VAL A 12 -9.45 10.74 -29.98
N ALA A 13 -8.19 11.05 -30.33
CA ALA A 13 -7.79 11.53 -31.67
C ALA A 13 -7.42 10.40 -32.61
N GLY A 14 -7.47 9.14 -32.17
CA GLY A 14 -7.09 7.96 -32.94
C GLY A 14 -5.60 7.63 -32.90
N ASP A 15 -4.80 8.35 -32.13
CA ASP A 15 -3.36 8.10 -32.03
C ASP A 15 -3.06 6.96 -31.05
N SER A 16 -2.05 6.15 -31.40
CA SER A 16 -1.52 5.12 -30.52
C SER A 16 -0.56 5.73 -29.50
N VAL A 17 -0.87 5.63 -28.22
CA VAL A 17 -0.10 6.17 -27.10
C VAL A 17 0.42 5.01 -26.23
N LEU A 18 1.71 5.04 -25.88
CA LEU A 18 2.28 4.09 -24.92
C LEU A 18 1.84 4.45 -23.50
N LEU A 19 1.18 3.51 -22.83
CA LEU A 19 0.95 3.52 -21.40
C LEU A 19 1.96 2.58 -20.74
N ILE A 20 2.84 3.13 -19.91
CA ILE A 20 3.84 2.34 -19.20
C ILE A 20 3.87 2.74 -17.72
N ASP A 21 3.75 1.75 -16.83
CA ASP A 21 3.74 1.89 -15.38
C ASP A 21 4.54 0.74 -14.77
N PRO A 22 5.67 1.02 -14.08
CA PRO A 22 6.49 0.00 -13.43
C PRO A 22 5.90 -0.50 -12.09
N ALA A 23 4.73 -0.02 -11.69
CA ALA A 23 4.14 -0.20 -10.38
C ALA A 23 5.00 0.37 -9.24
N ASN A 24 4.92 -0.21 -8.04
CA ASN A 24 5.60 0.28 -6.84
C ASN A 24 6.79 -0.58 -6.41
N ALA A 25 7.46 -0.15 -5.33
CA ALA A 25 8.54 -0.86 -4.64
C ALA A 25 9.81 -1.08 -5.48
N ALA A 26 10.02 -0.29 -6.54
CA ALA A 26 11.20 -0.32 -7.40
C ALA A 26 11.58 -1.72 -7.94
N LYS A 27 10.59 -2.61 -8.13
CA LYS A 27 10.81 -3.96 -8.69
C LYS A 27 11.04 -3.95 -10.19
N TYR A 28 10.52 -2.92 -10.85
CA TYR A 28 10.64 -2.73 -12.31
C TYR A 28 11.04 -1.30 -12.60
N VAL A 29 11.75 -1.14 -13.71
CA VAL A 29 12.09 0.16 -14.31
C VAL A 29 11.46 0.25 -15.69
N SER A 30 10.88 1.41 -16.02
CA SER A 30 10.38 1.68 -17.36
C SER A 30 11.54 2.13 -18.26
N ASP A 31 11.85 1.34 -19.27
CA ASP A 31 12.78 1.71 -20.34
C ASP A 31 11.98 2.17 -21.55
N VAL A 32 12.13 3.44 -21.94
CA VAL A 32 11.35 4.06 -23.02
C VAL A 32 12.29 4.64 -24.07
N THR A 33 12.18 4.14 -25.29
CA THR A 33 12.92 4.65 -26.45
C THR A 33 12.01 5.51 -27.31
N VAL A 34 12.42 6.74 -27.55
CA VAL A 34 11.75 7.68 -28.46
C VAL A 34 12.63 7.90 -29.70
N LYS A 35 12.17 7.44 -30.85
CA LYS A 35 12.86 7.67 -32.15
C LYS A 35 12.16 8.81 -32.90
N VAL A 36 12.95 9.79 -33.33
CA VAL A 36 12.48 10.99 -34.02
C VAL A 36 13.20 11.16 -35.32
N THR A 37 12.45 11.29 -36.40
CA THR A 37 13.04 11.60 -37.73
C THR A 37 12.63 13.02 -38.11
N LYS A 38 13.61 13.82 -38.55
CA LYS A 38 13.42 15.19 -39.06
C LYS A 38 13.87 15.28 -40.52
N ALA A 39 13.10 16.05 -41.31
CA ALA A 39 13.48 16.45 -42.66
C ALA A 39 13.24 17.96 -42.81
N GLY A 40 14.25 18.70 -43.30
CA GLY A 40 14.19 20.16 -43.41
C GLY A 40 13.91 20.88 -42.08
N GLY A 41 14.42 20.33 -40.95
CA GLY A 41 14.19 20.88 -39.61
C GLY A 41 12.80 20.56 -38.98
N LYS A 42 11.89 19.95 -39.75
CA LYS A 42 10.53 19.59 -39.29
C LYS A 42 10.49 18.11 -38.88
N LEU A 43 9.67 17.82 -37.88
CA LEU A 43 9.38 16.46 -37.44
C LEU A 43 8.53 15.75 -38.52
N VAL A 44 9.06 14.64 -39.09
CA VAL A 44 8.34 13.84 -40.10
C VAL A 44 7.89 12.48 -39.54
N ARG A 45 8.56 11.95 -38.54
CA ARG A 45 8.16 10.68 -37.88
C ARG A 45 8.60 10.66 -36.45
N LYS A 46 7.73 10.10 -35.59
CA LYS A 46 8.00 9.79 -34.20
C LYS A 46 7.53 8.36 -33.90
N SER A 47 8.34 7.57 -33.22
CA SER A 47 7.90 6.31 -32.63
C SER A 47 8.31 6.26 -31.18
N VAL A 48 7.47 5.64 -30.36
CA VAL A 48 7.70 5.43 -28.94
C VAL A 48 7.54 3.94 -28.66
N GLU A 49 8.54 3.35 -28.06
CA GLU A 49 8.58 1.95 -27.65
C GLU A 49 8.99 1.90 -26.18
N GLY A 50 8.46 0.96 -25.41
CA GLY A 50 8.81 0.79 -24.01
C GLY A 50 8.80 -0.66 -23.59
N ALA A 51 9.58 -0.94 -22.55
CA ALA A 51 9.63 -2.22 -21.88
C ALA A 51 9.73 -2.03 -20.38
N LEU A 52 9.22 -2.99 -19.60
CA LEU A 52 9.44 -3.08 -18.16
C LEU A 52 10.62 -4.01 -17.90
N VAL A 53 11.64 -3.47 -17.27
CA VAL A 53 12.86 -4.20 -16.91
C VAL A 53 12.75 -4.64 -15.45
N ASP A 54 12.79 -5.94 -15.20
CA ASP A 54 12.81 -6.53 -13.88
C ASP A 54 14.20 -6.34 -13.25
N VAL A 55 14.27 -5.52 -12.20
CA VAL A 55 15.56 -5.21 -11.54
C VAL A 55 16.09 -6.35 -10.68
N SER A 56 15.24 -7.33 -10.32
CA SER A 56 15.69 -8.50 -9.53
C SER A 56 16.71 -9.38 -10.26
N ARG A 57 16.86 -9.19 -11.59
CA ARG A 57 17.80 -9.92 -12.43
C ARG A 57 19.24 -9.37 -12.37
N TYR A 58 19.40 -8.22 -11.74
CA TYR A 58 20.70 -7.55 -11.64
C TYR A 58 21.26 -7.71 -10.23
N ALA A 59 22.57 -7.84 -10.13
CA ALA A 59 23.24 -7.78 -8.84
C ALA A 59 23.11 -6.35 -8.26
N ALA A 60 23.07 -6.26 -6.95
CA ALA A 60 23.14 -4.97 -6.29
C ALA A 60 24.47 -4.29 -6.57
N ASP A 61 24.47 -2.98 -6.78
CA ASP A 61 25.67 -2.18 -6.95
C ASP A 61 26.48 -2.15 -5.65
N GLU A 62 27.74 -2.62 -5.69
CA GLU A 62 28.57 -2.77 -4.50
C GLU A 62 28.97 -1.42 -3.87
N ASP A 63 29.18 -0.38 -4.69
CA ASP A 63 29.54 0.94 -4.19
C ASP A 63 28.35 1.59 -3.50
N PHE A 64 27.16 1.48 -4.09
CA PHE A 64 25.91 1.91 -3.47
C PHE A 64 25.65 1.18 -2.14
N MET A 65 25.77 -0.13 -2.11
CA MET A 65 25.59 -0.92 -0.89
C MET A 65 26.58 -0.54 0.21
N ARG A 66 27.81 -0.22 -0.15
CA ARG A 66 28.84 0.24 0.80
C ARG A 66 28.56 1.63 1.34
N GLU A 67 28.13 2.55 0.48
CA GLU A 67 27.80 3.93 0.87
C GLU A 67 26.64 3.96 1.88
N PHE A 68 25.61 3.14 1.68
CA PHE A 68 24.42 3.11 2.52
C PHE A 68 24.42 2.02 3.60
N ALA A 69 25.53 1.31 3.79
CA ALA A 69 25.60 0.19 4.74
C ALA A 69 25.22 0.61 6.17
N GLY A 70 25.63 1.79 6.61
CA GLY A 70 25.32 2.32 7.95
C GLY A 70 23.84 2.56 8.15
N GLN A 71 23.16 3.19 7.18
CA GLN A 71 21.73 3.45 7.23
C GLN A 71 20.91 2.16 7.15
N TYR A 72 21.34 1.24 6.29
CA TYR A 72 20.73 -0.09 6.20
C TYR A 72 20.80 -0.83 7.53
N GLN A 73 22.00 -0.90 8.15
CA GLN A 73 22.17 -1.60 9.43
C GLN A 73 21.33 -0.93 10.54
N ALA A 74 21.32 0.41 10.62
CA ALA A 74 20.50 1.12 11.59
C ALA A 74 19.00 0.82 11.41
N THR A 75 18.54 0.67 10.17
CA THR A 75 17.16 0.28 9.89
C THR A 75 16.89 -1.16 10.34
N VAL A 76 17.79 -2.09 10.04
CA VAL A 76 17.69 -3.50 10.48
C VAL A 76 17.63 -3.59 12.00
N ASP A 77 18.51 -2.88 12.69
CA ASP A 77 18.55 -2.87 14.16
C ASP A 77 17.26 -2.31 14.76
N PHE A 78 16.70 -1.25 14.16
CA PHE A 78 15.45 -0.67 14.60
C PHE A 78 14.27 -1.63 14.41
N VAL A 79 14.09 -2.20 13.22
CA VAL A 79 12.94 -3.05 12.92
C VAL A 79 13.00 -4.43 13.58
N SER A 80 14.22 -4.89 13.92
CA SER A 80 14.44 -6.16 14.62
C SER A 80 14.25 -6.08 16.14
N ARG A 81 14.01 -4.88 16.67
CA ARG A 81 13.81 -4.69 18.11
C ARG A 81 12.54 -5.36 18.59
N LYS A 82 12.68 -6.30 19.53
CA LYS A 82 11.55 -6.91 20.21
C LYS A 82 10.83 -5.88 21.07
N ILE A 83 9.51 -5.77 20.92
CA ILE A 83 8.66 -4.81 21.63
C ILE A 83 7.60 -5.47 22.51
N GLY A 84 7.35 -6.77 22.33
CA GLY A 84 6.34 -7.45 23.13
C GLY A 84 6.24 -8.94 22.77
N ARG A 85 5.12 -9.53 23.19
CA ARG A 85 4.73 -10.90 22.90
C ARG A 85 3.22 -11.00 22.79
N ILE A 86 2.76 -11.86 21.91
CA ILE A 86 1.33 -12.18 21.73
C ILE A 86 1.12 -13.69 21.89
N GLU A 87 0.04 -14.08 22.57
CA GLU A 87 -0.23 -15.49 22.88
C GLU A 87 -1.00 -16.22 21.78
N GLU A 88 -1.65 -15.48 20.88
CA GLU A 88 -2.41 -16.01 19.75
C GLU A 88 -2.14 -15.20 18.48
N THR A 89 -2.20 -15.85 17.32
CA THR A 89 -2.11 -15.15 16.03
C THR A 89 -3.40 -14.35 15.81
N ILE A 90 -3.26 -13.08 15.45
CA ILE A 90 -4.38 -12.22 15.06
C ILE A 90 -4.25 -11.81 13.60
N THR A 91 -5.39 -11.71 12.90
CA THR A 91 -5.42 -11.41 11.47
C THR A 91 -6.43 -10.31 11.15
N THR A 92 -6.22 -9.62 10.03
CA THR A 92 -7.20 -8.67 9.49
C THR A 92 -8.34 -9.35 8.76
N LYS A 93 -8.18 -10.59 8.33
CA LYS A 93 -9.15 -11.30 7.50
C LYS A 93 -10.52 -11.41 8.19
N ASP A 94 -10.53 -11.66 9.49
CA ASP A 94 -11.76 -11.83 10.26
C ASP A 94 -12.62 -10.55 10.29
N ALA A 95 -11.97 -9.38 10.25
CA ALA A 95 -12.64 -8.08 10.30
C ALA A 95 -13.58 -7.79 9.14
N TYR A 96 -13.45 -8.49 8.04
CA TYR A 96 -14.32 -8.31 6.87
C TYR A 96 -15.68 -8.96 7.03
N PHE A 97 -15.81 -9.90 7.97
CA PHE A 97 -17.03 -10.71 8.13
C PHE A 97 -17.53 -10.79 9.57
N GLY A 98 -16.87 -10.12 10.51
CA GLY A 98 -17.26 -10.14 11.90
C GLY A 98 -16.22 -9.55 12.85
N PRO A 99 -16.33 -9.85 14.14
CA PRO A 99 -15.36 -9.41 15.14
C PRO A 99 -13.95 -9.90 14.83
N SER A 100 -12.97 -9.05 15.07
CA SER A 100 -11.56 -9.34 14.81
C SER A 100 -10.69 -8.82 15.94
N ALA A 101 -9.92 -9.69 16.57
CA ALA A 101 -8.97 -9.31 17.61
C ALA A 101 -7.93 -8.31 17.12
N PHE A 102 -7.61 -8.33 15.80
CA PHE A 102 -6.70 -7.36 15.19
C PHE A 102 -7.30 -5.94 15.19
N ILE A 103 -8.56 -5.80 14.79
CA ILE A 103 -9.25 -4.51 14.75
C ILE A 103 -9.63 -4.05 16.17
N ASP A 104 -10.01 -4.97 17.04
CA ASP A 104 -10.29 -4.66 18.44
C ASP A 104 -9.05 -4.10 19.15
N LEU A 105 -7.86 -4.63 18.85
CA LEU A 105 -6.61 -4.05 19.36
C LEU A 105 -6.40 -2.61 18.88
N LEU A 106 -6.68 -2.31 17.63
CA LEU A 106 -6.59 -0.93 17.10
C LEU A 106 -7.60 0.00 17.79
N HIS A 107 -8.85 -0.44 17.91
CA HIS A 107 -9.88 0.33 18.62
C HIS A 107 -9.49 0.60 20.06
N GLN A 108 -9.03 -0.41 20.78
CA GLN A 108 -8.62 -0.26 22.18
C GLN A 108 -7.48 0.76 22.33
N LEU A 109 -6.44 0.65 21.48
CA LEU A 109 -5.33 1.60 21.48
C LEU A 109 -5.80 3.04 21.20
N GLN A 110 -6.69 3.23 20.23
CA GLN A 110 -7.23 4.56 19.93
C GLN A 110 -8.03 5.14 21.08
N LEU A 111 -8.88 4.34 21.72
CA LEU A 111 -9.69 4.75 22.87
C LEU A 111 -8.81 5.06 24.07
N ASP A 112 -7.81 4.23 24.37
CA ASP A 112 -6.89 4.44 25.50
C ASP A 112 -6.06 5.73 25.34
N ILE A 113 -5.63 6.03 24.11
CA ILE A 113 -4.83 7.23 23.83
C ILE A 113 -5.69 8.51 23.90
N THR A 114 -6.93 8.44 23.40
CA THR A 114 -7.75 9.64 23.21
C THR A 114 -8.77 9.90 24.32
N GLY A 115 -9.19 8.84 25.03
CA GLY A 115 -10.32 8.91 25.96
C GLY A 115 -11.66 9.17 25.26
N ALA A 116 -11.75 8.91 23.95
CA ALA A 116 -13.00 9.07 23.19
C ALA A 116 -14.00 7.96 23.50
N ASP A 117 -15.30 8.22 23.26
CA ASP A 117 -16.36 7.26 23.50
C ASP A 117 -16.47 6.20 22.41
N ILE A 118 -16.04 6.53 21.17
CA ILE A 118 -16.16 5.69 19.98
C ILE A 118 -14.87 5.80 19.17
N SER A 119 -14.47 4.69 18.57
CA SER A 119 -13.33 4.61 17.65
C SER A 119 -13.77 4.10 16.28
N PHE A 120 -13.23 4.71 15.21
CA PHE A 120 -13.38 4.26 13.85
C PHE A 120 -12.04 3.86 13.30
N CYS A 121 -11.94 2.66 12.74
CA CYS A 121 -10.79 2.22 11.96
C CYS A 121 -11.23 1.22 10.88
N ALA A 122 -10.36 0.96 9.94
CA ALA A 122 -10.57 -0.05 8.92
C ALA A 122 -9.32 -0.91 8.77
N PRO A 123 -9.44 -2.19 8.41
CA PRO A 123 -8.29 -3.01 8.06
C PRO A 123 -7.64 -2.44 6.79
N LEU A 124 -6.33 -2.16 6.85
CA LEU A 124 -5.58 -1.58 5.73
C LEU A 124 -5.02 -2.62 4.77
N SER A 125 -5.19 -3.90 5.08
CA SER A 125 -4.75 -5.04 4.28
C SER A 125 -5.69 -6.21 4.52
N PHE A 126 -5.94 -7.00 3.46
CA PHE A 126 -6.71 -8.24 3.57
C PHE A 126 -5.93 -9.41 4.19
N SER A 127 -4.62 -9.30 4.26
CA SER A 127 -3.73 -10.40 4.62
C SER A 127 -2.70 -10.06 5.69
N ALA A 128 -2.91 -8.98 6.44
CA ALA A 128 -2.04 -8.66 7.56
C ALA A 128 -2.29 -9.63 8.72
N GLU A 129 -1.20 -10.08 9.35
CA GLU A 129 -1.24 -10.92 10.55
C GLU A 129 -0.12 -10.53 11.51
N ILE A 130 -0.35 -10.72 12.80
CA ILE A 130 0.68 -10.76 13.82
C ILE A 130 0.68 -12.18 14.39
N LYS A 131 1.76 -12.90 14.17
CA LYS A 131 1.89 -14.30 14.57
C LYS A 131 2.10 -14.44 16.08
N LYS A 132 1.55 -15.50 16.65
CA LYS A 132 1.84 -15.91 18.02
C LYS A 132 3.35 -15.98 18.26
N GLY A 133 3.80 -15.41 19.36
CA GLY A 133 5.20 -15.37 19.75
C GLY A 133 5.69 -13.97 20.05
N ASP A 134 6.95 -13.74 19.84
CA ASP A 134 7.57 -12.43 20.04
C ASP A 134 7.14 -11.45 18.95
N ILE A 135 6.84 -10.22 19.36
CA ILE A 135 6.48 -9.11 18.49
C ILE A 135 7.69 -8.20 18.32
N TYR A 136 8.00 -7.87 17.08
CA TYR A 136 9.10 -6.98 16.71
C TYR A 136 8.55 -5.66 16.16
N MET A 137 9.39 -4.63 16.11
CA MET A 137 9.02 -3.34 15.53
C MET A 137 8.54 -3.49 14.07
N SER A 138 9.11 -4.43 13.30
CA SER A 138 8.67 -4.76 11.94
C SER A 138 7.19 -5.18 11.85
N ASP A 139 6.64 -5.82 12.89
CA ASP A 139 5.25 -6.28 12.90
C ASP A 139 4.27 -5.09 12.98
N MET A 140 4.72 -3.96 13.54
CA MET A 140 3.89 -2.74 13.62
C MET A 140 3.59 -2.15 12.24
N PHE A 141 4.49 -2.31 11.27
CA PHE A 141 4.22 -1.91 9.88
C PHE A 141 3.19 -2.81 9.19
N ASN A 142 2.99 -4.04 9.66
CA ASN A 142 1.88 -4.89 9.22
C ASN A 142 0.56 -4.45 9.87
N LEU A 143 0.59 -3.99 11.11
CA LEU A 143 -0.57 -3.50 11.83
C LEU A 143 -1.06 -2.17 11.25
N TYR A 144 -0.12 -1.22 11.09
CA TYR A 144 -0.42 0.11 10.56
C TYR A 144 0.79 0.70 9.83
N LYS A 145 0.79 0.62 8.52
CA LYS A 145 1.95 1.00 7.68
C LYS A 145 2.01 2.46 7.25
N TYR A 146 0.97 3.25 7.55
CA TYR A 146 0.91 4.66 7.14
C TYR A 146 1.20 5.59 8.30
N GLU A 147 1.93 6.65 8.04
CA GLU A 147 2.20 7.73 8.99
C GLU A 147 1.01 8.70 8.99
N ASN A 148 0.01 8.42 9.83
CA ASN A 148 -1.18 9.23 9.98
C ASN A 148 -1.27 9.79 11.40
N LEU A 149 -1.96 10.92 11.53
CA LEU A 149 -2.31 11.49 12.82
C LEU A 149 -3.65 10.93 13.32
N LEU A 150 -3.73 10.68 14.62
CA LEU A 150 -4.98 10.32 15.27
C LEU A 150 -5.77 11.60 15.58
N TYR A 151 -7.01 11.66 15.10
CA TYR A 151 -7.90 12.79 15.33
C TYR A 151 -9.09 12.40 16.19
N THR A 152 -9.50 13.34 17.05
CA THR A 152 -10.76 13.27 17.75
C THR A 152 -11.70 14.37 17.26
N MET A 153 -12.98 14.06 17.14
CA MET A 153 -14.01 15.00 16.72
C MET A 153 -15.28 14.79 17.50
N LYS A 154 -16.08 15.85 17.65
CA LYS A 154 -17.40 15.77 18.26
C LYS A 154 -18.44 15.55 17.16
N LEU A 155 -19.17 14.46 17.25
CA LEU A 155 -20.23 14.10 16.33
C LEU A 155 -21.55 13.88 17.09
N THR A 156 -22.63 14.19 16.42
CA THR A 156 -23.97 13.83 16.91
C THR A 156 -24.28 12.37 16.57
N GLY A 157 -25.20 11.74 17.29
CA GLY A 157 -25.65 10.39 16.97
C GLY A 157 -26.21 10.25 15.55
N LYS A 158 -26.79 11.32 15.02
CA LYS A 158 -27.25 11.33 13.61
C LYS A 158 -26.10 11.25 12.62
N GLU A 159 -25.06 12.05 12.81
CA GLU A 159 -23.86 12.04 11.94
C GLU A 159 -23.15 10.68 11.99
N ILE A 160 -23.03 10.08 13.18
CA ILE A 160 -22.47 8.73 13.34
C ILE A 160 -23.31 7.71 12.57
N LYS A 161 -24.65 7.76 12.73
CA LYS A 161 -25.54 6.86 12.00
C LYS A 161 -25.43 7.05 10.48
N ASP A 162 -25.46 8.28 9.99
CA ASP A 162 -25.35 8.57 8.57
C ASP A 162 -24.04 8.07 7.97
N PHE A 163 -22.92 8.20 8.71
CA PHE A 163 -21.61 7.65 8.32
C PHE A 163 -21.63 6.12 8.23
N LEU A 164 -22.20 5.45 9.23
CA LEU A 164 -22.30 3.99 9.24
C LEU A 164 -23.19 3.47 8.10
N GLU A 165 -24.34 4.10 7.86
CA GLU A 165 -25.24 3.75 6.77
C GLU A 165 -24.56 3.90 5.41
N MET A 166 -23.80 4.98 5.21
CA MET A 166 -23.02 5.19 3.98
C MET A 166 -21.96 4.09 3.81
N SER A 167 -21.23 3.76 4.87
CA SER A 167 -20.20 2.70 4.83
C SER A 167 -20.82 1.33 4.54
N TYR A 168 -21.92 1.01 5.17
CA TYR A 168 -22.61 -0.27 4.96
C TYR A 168 -23.23 -0.37 3.57
N ALA A 169 -23.73 0.72 3.00
CA ALA A 169 -24.26 0.73 1.64
C ALA A 169 -23.20 0.39 0.59
N LEU A 170 -21.93 0.71 0.86
CA LEU A 170 -20.80 0.38 -0.02
C LEU A 170 -20.32 -1.08 0.15
N TRP A 171 -20.58 -1.69 1.28
CA TRP A 171 -20.06 -3.00 1.66
C TRP A 171 -21.12 -4.09 1.73
N THR A 172 -22.13 -3.90 2.57
CA THR A 172 -23.20 -4.89 2.80
C THR A 172 -24.00 -5.12 1.54
N ASN A 173 -24.21 -6.37 1.17
CA ASN A 173 -24.90 -6.81 -0.07
C ASN A 173 -24.17 -6.47 -1.37
N GLN A 174 -23.03 -5.82 -1.33
CA GLN A 174 -22.16 -5.59 -2.50
C GLN A 174 -21.10 -6.67 -2.65
N MET A 175 -20.67 -7.26 -1.56
CA MET A 175 -19.74 -8.38 -1.56
C MET A 175 -20.40 -9.63 -2.14
N LYS A 176 -19.72 -10.24 -3.10
CA LYS A 176 -20.18 -11.48 -3.74
C LYS A 176 -19.47 -12.72 -3.19
N SER A 177 -18.34 -12.55 -2.53
CA SER A 177 -17.50 -13.62 -2.00
C SER A 177 -16.59 -13.08 -0.89
N PRO A 178 -16.25 -13.91 0.12
CA PRO A 178 -15.21 -13.56 1.09
C PRO A 178 -13.81 -13.47 0.49
N ASP A 179 -13.62 -13.85 -0.75
CA ASP A 179 -12.34 -13.88 -1.45
C ASP A 179 -12.17 -12.73 -2.46
N VAL A 180 -12.96 -11.67 -2.33
CA VAL A 180 -12.90 -10.49 -3.20
C VAL A 180 -11.76 -9.56 -2.79
#